data_58af168db7c4515afad804054b896386
#
_entry.id   58af168db7c4515afad804054b896386
#
_cell.length_a   1.000
_cell.length_b   1.000
_cell.length_c   1.000
_cell.angle_alpha   90.00
_cell.angle_beta   90.00
_cell.angle_gamma   90.00
#
_symmetry.space_group_name_H-M   'P 1'
#
loop_
_entity.id
_entity.type
_entity.pdbx_description
1 polymer ?
#
loop_
_entity_poly.entity_id
_entity_poly.type
_entity_poly.pdbx_seq_one_letter_code
_entity_poly.pdbx_strand_id
1 'polypeptide(L)'
;MATTIEPPVIAARKPFYCELRAGRTIAWCQCGRSKRQPYCDGRSHLGTGYEPMLYSVGAEPEEVLLCGCKHTRTPPFCDGTHSNLPGGYAGDERTDEERAACRRVTDDAAGWRQLDATCYVVAPAATRPAEGGFWMRPIIAPSLGAHHQSQFYVEAPAEASPVLSAGDVAAIVFVAGGSGAVEIGGRSFAVTPGDGVYVRPGERFRFHAVQAITAFVSALPAVEALAVVDAMDDRFDESQPERVVPIDRSQRTAMGPRWFQMLVDKSVGSHDAAQFIGHIPPSRAEMHKHLYEEALIIWSGEGVMWNEASCTPVRAGDVIFLPRKHAHSLESTGADGMDVVGVIHPGDNPGINY
;
A
#
# COMPACT_ATOMS: atom_id res chain seq x y z
N MET A 1 -10.38 -30.17 -36.04
CA MET A 1 -11.24 -29.36 -35.17
C MET A 1 -10.37 -28.93 -34.02
N ALA A 2 -10.19 -27.64 -33.80
CA ALA A 2 -9.44 -27.15 -32.60
C ALA A 2 -10.28 -27.50 -31.37
N THR A 3 -9.74 -28.33 -30.50
CA THR A 3 -10.37 -28.66 -29.21
C THR A 3 -10.37 -27.37 -28.40
N THR A 4 -11.52 -26.78 -28.17
CA THR A 4 -11.64 -25.60 -27.27
C THR A 4 -11.29 -26.07 -25.86
N ILE A 5 -10.20 -25.58 -25.32
CA ILE A 5 -9.81 -25.86 -23.91
C ILE A 5 -10.81 -25.13 -23.02
N GLU A 6 -11.50 -25.85 -22.14
CA GLU A 6 -12.39 -25.25 -21.14
C GLU A 6 -11.58 -24.36 -20.17
N PRO A 7 -12.16 -23.25 -19.67
CA PRO A 7 -11.49 -22.43 -18.66
C PRO A 7 -11.04 -23.25 -17.43
N PRO A 8 -9.95 -22.87 -16.77
CA PRO A 8 -9.50 -23.58 -15.57
C PRO A 8 -10.52 -23.46 -14.44
N VAL A 9 -10.58 -24.47 -13.58
CA VAL A 9 -11.44 -24.45 -12.39
C VAL A 9 -10.81 -23.52 -11.35
N ILE A 10 -11.63 -22.65 -10.74
CA ILE A 10 -11.21 -21.84 -9.60
C ILE A 10 -10.95 -22.75 -8.42
N ALA A 11 -9.67 -22.91 -8.04
CA ALA A 11 -9.30 -23.76 -6.89
C ALA A 11 -9.45 -23.01 -5.56
N ALA A 12 -9.14 -21.71 -5.54
CA ALA A 12 -9.38 -20.82 -4.40
C ALA A 12 -9.63 -19.39 -4.91
N ARG A 13 -10.43 -18.61 -4.19
CA ARG A 13 -10.72 -17.19 -4.52
C ARG A 13 -9.75 -16.21 -3.86
N LYS A 14 -8.61 -16.72 -3.41
CA LYS A 14 -7.47 -15.97 -2.87
C LYS A 14 -6.18 -16.70 -3.25
N PRO A 15 -5.01 -16.04 -3.19
CA PRO A 15 -3.75 -16.70 -3.44
C PRO A 15 -3.35 -17.65 -2.31
N PHE A 16 -2.40 -18.51 -2.61
CA PHE A 16 -1.72 -19.35 -1.64
C PHE A 16 -0.39 -18.70 -1.27
N TYR A 17 -0.20 -18.37 0.00
CA TYR A 17 1.11 -18.01 0.52
C TYR A 17 2.03 -19.23 0.51
N CYS A 18 3.21 -19.09 -0.06
CA CYS A 18 4.21 -20.14 -0.19
C CYS A 18 5.62 -19.63 0.14
N GLU A 19 6.32 -20.38 0.96
CA GLU A 19 7.77 -20.22 1.18
C GLU A 19 8.49 -21.21 0.26
N LEU A 20 9.13 -20.69 -0.77
CA LEU A 20 9.84 -21.48 -1.76
C LEU A 20 11.32 -21.58 -1.42
N ARG A 21 11.86 -22.81 -1.44
CA ARG A 21 13.27 -23.06 -1.13
C ARG A 21 14.16 -22.74 -2.33
N ALA A 22 15.29 -22.09 -2.08
CA ALA A 22 16.32 -21.79 -3.07
C ALA A 22 16.68 -23.02 -3.93
N GLY A 23 16.86 -22.81 -5.23
CA GLY A 23 17.28 -23.81 -6.19
C GLY A 23 16.28 -24.94 -6.45
N ARG A 24 15.04 -24.83 -5.94
CA ARG A 24 13.99 -25.83 -6.20
C ARG A 24 13.11 -25.42 -7.38
N THR A 25 12.63 -26.42 -8.10
CA THR A 25 11.59 -26.24 -9.11
C THR A 25 10.26 -26.73 -8.55
N ILE A 26 9.23 -25.92 -8.64
CA ILE A 26 7.85 -26.27 -8.32
C ILE A 26 7.04 -26.46 -9.61
N ALA A 27 6.00 -27.26 -9.51
CA ALA A 27 5.02 -27.47 -10.59
C ALA A 27 3.68 -26.87 -10.15
N TRP A 28 3.38 -25.65 -10.60
CA TRP A 28 2.13 -24.97 -10.28
C TRP A 28 0.97 -25.54 -11.09
N CYS A 29 -0.18 -25.76 -10.42
CA CYS A 29 -1.37 -26.30 -11.07
C CYS A 29 -2.09 -25.23 -11.90
N GLN A 30 -2.13 -25.38 -13.24
CA GLN A 30 -2.88 -24.49 -14.11
C GLN A 30 -4.38 -24.86 -14.22
N CYS A 31 -4.72 -26.16 -14.23
CA CYS A 31 -6.10 -26.61 -14.45
C CYS A 31 -7.07 -26.35 -13.27
N GLY A 32 -6.56 -26.04 -12.09
CA GLY A 32 -7.35 -25.83 -10.87
C GLY A 32 -7.88 -27.11 -10.21
N ARG A 33 -7.71 -28.29 -10.80
CA ARG A 33 -8.29 -29.57 -10.33
C ARG A 33 -7.40 -30.37 -9.40
N SER A 34 -6.13 -29.96 -9.21
CA SER A 34 -5.19 -30.65 -8.31
C SER A 34 -5.72 -30.72 -6.88
N LYS A 35 -5.56 -31.87 -6.24
CA LYS A 35 -5.84 -32.07 -4.79
C LYS A 35 -4.72 -31.55 -3.88
N ARG A 36 -3.62 -31.06 -4.45
CA ARG A 36 -2.43 -30.58 -3.74
C ARG A 36 -2.16 -29.10 -4.03
N GLN A 37 -3.22 -28.29 -4.12
CA GLN A 37 -3.09 -26.86 -4.39
C GLN A 37 -2.07 -26.16 -3.49
N PRO A 38 -1.31 -25.20 -4.03
CA PRO A 38 -1.33 -24.68 -5.40
C PRO A 38 -0.54 -25.54 -6.42
N TYR A 39 0.03 -26.67 -6.01
CA TYR A 39 0.91 -27.52 -6.81
C TYR A 39 0.14 -28.58 -7.60
N CYS A 40 0.72 -28.99 -8.70
CA CYS A 40 0.20 -30.10 -9.50
C CYS A 40 0.38 -31.44 -8.76
N ASP A 41 -0.64 -32.29 -8.83
CA ASP A 41 -0.61 -33.66 -8.27
C ASP A 41 -0.16 -34.73 -9.28
N GLY A 42 0.21 -34.31 -10.49
CA GLY A 42 0.68 -35.19 -11.57
C GLY A 42 -0.44 -35.95 -12.30
N ARG A 43 -1.72 -35.75 -11.94
CA ARG A 43 -2.85 -36.54 -12.50
C ARG A 43 -4.02 -35.67 -12.96
N SER A 44 -4.45 -34.74 -12.14
CA SER A 44 -5.73 -34.03 -12.31
C SER A 44 -5.78 -33.13 -13.55
N HIS A 45 -4.63 -32.83 -14.16
CA HIS A 45 -4.53 -32.06 -15.40
C HIS A 45 -4.74 -32.92 -16.65
N LEU A 46 -4.59 -34.25 -16.57
CA LEU A 46 -4.69 -35.14 -17.74
C LEU A 46 -6.07 -35.02 -18.41
N GLY A 47 -6.05 -34.82 -19.70
CA GLY A 47 -7.27 -34.64 -20.51
C GLY A 47 -7.96 -33.28 -20.40
N THR A 48 -7.38 -32.31 -19.66
CA THR A 48 -7.93 -30.97 -19.54
C THR A 48 -7.40 -29.97 -20.59
N GLY A 49 -6.31 -30.34 -21.27
CA GLY A 49 -5.59 -29.43 -22.18
C GLY A 49 -4.60 -28.48 -21.46
N TYR A 50 -4.50 -28.55 -20.13
CA TYR A 50 -3.53 -27.80 -19.34
C TYR A 50 -2.38 -28.69 -18.92
N GLU A 51 -1.17 -28.14 -18.92
CA GLU A 51 0.01 -28.72 -18.32
C GLU A 51 0.42 -27.95 -17.06
N PRO A 52 1.11 -28.60 -16.09
CA PRO A 52 1.64 -27.86 -14.93
C PRO A 52 2.70 -26.87 -15.39
N MET A 53 2.67 -25.65 -14.83
CA MET A 53 3.70 -24.66 -15.07
C MET A 53 4.86 -24.88 -14.10
N LEU A 54 6.07 -25.05 -14.65
CA LEU A 54 7.29 -25.17 -13.86
C LEU A 54 7.83 -23.77 -13.54
N TYR A 55 8.15 -23.55 -12.28
CA TYR A 55 8.82 -22.35 -11.79
C TYR A 55 10.07 -22.76 -11.01
N SER A 56 11.22 -22.23 -11.42
CA SER A 56 12.51 -22.50 -10.76
C SER A 56 12.86 -21.33 -9.85
N VAL A 57 12.98 -21.61 -8.56
CA VAL A 57 13.36 -20.65 -7.51
C VAL A 57 14.84 -20.30 -7.70
N GLY A 58 15.16 -19.03 -7.56
CA GLY A 58 16.52 -18.51 -7.67
C GLY A 58 17.49 -19.04 -6.59
N ALA A 59 18.60 -18.32 -6.42
CA ALA A 59 19.63 -18.68 -5.45
C ALA A 59 19.22 -18.45 -3.99
N GLU A 60 18.19 -17.63 -3.76
CA GLU A 60 17.67 -17.30 -2.44
C GLU A 60 16.25 -17.88 -2.27
N PRO A 61 15.81 -18.15 -1.02
CA PRO A 61 14.43 -18.50 -0.74
C PRO A 61 13.49 -17.34 -1.09
N GLU A 62 12.29 -17.67 -1.54
CA GLU A 62 11.29 -16.68 -1.94
C GLU A 62 10.00 -16.86 -1.15
N GLU A 63 9.41 -15.75 -0.69
CA GLU A 63 8.05 -15.70 -0.18
C GLU A 63 7.13 -15.17 -1.27
N VAL A 64 6.17 -15.96 -1.71
CA VAL A 64 5.35 -15.65 -2.87
C VAL A 64 3.87 -15.94 -2.64
N LEU A 65 3.03 -15.28 -3.41
CA LEU A 65 1.59 -15.53 -3.48
C LEU A 65 1.26 -16.22 -4.81
N LEU A 66 1.14 -17.55 -4.79
CA LEU A 66 0.78 -18.33 -5.96
C LEU A 66 -0.73 -18.23 -6.23
N CYS A 67 -1.10 -18.02 -7.48
CA CYS A 67 -2.48 -17.81 -7.89
C CYS A 67 -3.36 -19.03 -7.56
N GLY A 68 -4.45 -18.77 -6.80
CA GLY A 68 -5.47 -19.76 -6.45
C GLY A 68 -6.62 -19.83 -7.46
N CYS A 69 -7.01 -18.72 -8.05
CA CYS A 69 -8.14 -18.67 -8.99
C CYS A 69 -7.81 -19.24 -10.38
N LYS A 70 -6.55 -19.36 -10.75
CA LYS A 70 -6.02 -19.84 -12.04
C LYS A 70 -6.31 -18.92 -13.26
N HIS A 71 -6.78 -17.68 -12.97
CA HIS A 71 -7.10 -16.69 -14.01
C HIS A 71 -6.10 -15.51 -14.02
N THR A 72 -4.97 -15.65 -13.33
CA THR A 72 -3.92 -14.61 -13.32
C THR A 72 -3.34 -14.37 -14.72
N ARG A 73 -2.94 -13.13 -14.99
CA ARG A 73 -2.20 -12.73 -16.19
C ARG A 73 -0.68 -12.85 -16.03
N THR A 74 -0.22 -13.11 -14.80
CA THR A 74 1.20 -13.26 -14.43
C THR A 74 1.49 -14.63 -13.76
N PRO A 75 1.13 -15.76 -14.40
CA PRO A 75 1.30 -17.07 -13.80
C PRO A 75 2.79 -17.34 -13.49
N PRO A 76 3.14 -18.02 -12.38
CA PRO A 76 2.21 -18.67 -11.45
C PRO A 76 1.71 -17.75 -10.33
N PHE A 77 2.09 -16.46 -10.33
CA PHE A 77 1.83 -15.51 -9.25
C PHE A 77 0.44 -14.91 -9.30
N CYS A 78 -0.04 -14.43 -8.18
CA CYS A 78 -1.30 -13.70 -8.07
C CYS A 78 -1.10 -12.28 -8.61
N ASP A 79 -2.09 -11.77 -9.35
CA ASP A 79 -2.17 -10.40 -9.86
C ASP A 79 -3.42 -9.65 -9.38
N GLY A 80 -4.16 -10.22 -8.39
CA GLY A 80 -5.40 -9.64 -7.89
C GLY A 80 -6.64 -9.94 -8.74
N THR A 81 -6.54 -10.60 -9.88
CA THR A 81 -7.68 -10.92 -10.78
C THR A 81 -8.84 -11.60 -10.05
N HIS A 82 -8.55 -12.42 -9.02
CA HIS A 82 -9.56 -13.14 -8.26
C HIS A 82 -10.64 -12.23 -7.64
N SER A 83 -10.30 -11.00 -7.26
CA SER A 83 -11.23 -10.05 -6.62
C SER A 83 -12.37 -9.62 -7.54
N ASN A 84 -12.18 -9.71 -8.86
CA ASN A 84 -13.18 -9.35 -9.88
C ASN A 84 -13.92 -10.55 -10.47
N LEU A 85 -13.62 -11.77 -10.00
CA LEU A 85 -14.36 -12.96 -10.39
C LEU A 85 -15.66 -13.08 -9.58
N PRO A 86 -16.71 -13.75 -10.11
CA PRO A 86 -17.95 -13.97 -9.37
C PRO A 86 -17.69 -14.61 -7.99
N GLY A 87 -18.09 -13.93 -6.92
CA GLY A 87 -17.82 -14.33 -5.53
C GLY A 87 -16.36 -14.24 -5.12
N GLY A 88 -15.53 -13.47 -5.84
CA GLY A 88 -14.10 -13.29 -5.56
C GLY A 88 -13.79 -12.27 -4.45
N TYR A 89 -14.76 -11.41 -4.12
CA TYR A 89 -14.65 -10.49 -2.98
C TYR A 89 -15.59 -11.01 -1.87
N ALA A 90 -15.00 -11.34 -0.73
CA ALA A 90 -15.72 -11.71 0.49
C ALA A 90 -15.67 -10.57 1.51
N GLY A 91 -16.76 -10.36 2.25
CA GLY A 91 -16.76 -9.50 3.42
C GLY A 91 -16.19 -10.20 4.65
N ASP A 92 -16.11 -9.48 5.75
CA ASP A 92 -15.73 -10.05 7.05
C ASP A 92 -16.78 -11.08 7.50
N GLU A 93 -16.37 -12.33 7.62
CA GLU A 93 -17.23 -13.46 8.02
C GLU A 93 -17.39 -13.59 9.54
N ARG A 94 -16.69 -12.77 10.35
CA ARG A 94 -16.81 -12.80 11.81
C ARG A 94 -18.22 -12.43 12.24
N THR A 95 -18.72 -13.13 13.26
CA THR A 95 -20.03 -12.86 13.89
C THR A 95 -20.01 -11.54 14.67
N ASP A 96 -21.18 -11.03 15.03
CA ASP A 96 -21.29 -9.83 15.86
C ASP A 96 -20.69 -10.05 17.26
N GLU A 97 -20.80 -11.25 17.81
CA GLU A 97 -20.22 -11.65 19.08
C GLU A 97 -18.69 -11.64 19.03
N GLU A 98 -18.08 -12.20 17.97
CA GLU A 98 -16.63 -12.20 17.78
C GLU A 98 -16.09 -10.78 17.63
N ARG A 99 -16.79 -9.90 16.91
CA ARG A 99 -16.43 -8.49 16.80
C ARG A 99 -16.60 -7.73 18.12
N ALA A 100 -17.67 -7.99 18.85
CA ALA A 100 -17.92 -7.38 20.15
C ALA A 100 -16.89 -7.79 21.20
N ALA A 101 -16.28 -8.96 21.05
CA ALA A 101 -15.21 -9.46 21.92
C ALA A 101 -13.86 -8.77 21.67
N CYS A 102 -13.66 -8.09 20.55
CA CYS A 102 -12.42 -7.37 20.26
C CYS A 102 -12.21 -6.20 21.23
N ARG A 103 -10.99 -6.06 21.73
CA ARG A 103 -10.59 -4.94 22.60
C ARG A 103 -10.65 -3.62 21.82
N ARG A 104 -11.48 -2.70 22.26
CA ARG A 104 -11.56 -1.37 21.68
C ARG A 104 -10.42 -0.50 22.20
N VAL A 105 -9.61 0.07 21.27
CA VAL A 105 -8.48 0.94 21.57
C VAL A 105 -8.87 2.39 21.31
N THR A 106 -8.45 3.28 22.21
CA THR A 106 -8.68 4.72 22.14
C THR A 106 -7.38 5.49 22.07
N ASP A 107 -7.42 6.76 21.66
CA ASP A 107 -6.26 7.64 21.57
C ASP A 107 -5.60 7.80 22.94
N ASP A 108 -4.27 7.82 22.94
CA ASP A 108 -3.49 8.45 24.01
C ASP A 108 -3.40 9.98 23.80
N ALA A 109 -2.71 10.67 24.72
CA ALA A 109 -2.56 12.14 24.66
C ALA A 109 -1.79 12.63 23.42
N ALA A 110 -1.03 11.77 22.75
CA ALA A 110 -0.27 12.08 21.54
C ALA A 110 -0.96 11.58 20.27
N GLY A 111 -2.18 11.03 20.36
CA GLY A 111 -2.98 10.55 19.25
C GLY A 111 -2.59 9.15 18.76
N TRP A 112 -1.93 8.33 19.58
CA TRP A 112 -1.58 6.95 19.23
C TRP A 112 -2.64 5.96 19.75
N ARG A 113 -2.93 4.97 18.94
CA ARG A 113 -3.83 3.85 19.21
C ARG A 113 -3.10 2.55 18.90
N GLN A 114 -2.51 1.92 19.90
CA GLN A 114 -1.74 0.68 19.74
C GLN A 114 -2.69 -0.52 19.74
N LEU A 115 -2.87 -1.15 18.57
CA LEU A 115 -3.74 -2.32 18.42
C LEU A 115 -3.07 -3.58 19.01
N ASP A 116 -1.77 -3.75 18.73
CA ASP A 116 -0.93 -4.81 19.30
C ASP A 116 0.54 -4.35 19.37
N ALA A 117 1.49 -5.27 19.50
CA ALA A 117 2.91 -4.93 19.62
C ALA A 117 3.51 -4.24 18.38
N THR A 118 2.88 -4.39 17.21
CA THR A 118 3.45 -4.01 15.90
C THR A 118 2.57 -3.11 15.06
N CYS A 119 1.24 -3.21 15.22
CA CYS A 119 0.26 -2.45 14.43
C CYS A 119 -0.34 -1.32 15.28
N TYR A 120 -0.39 -0.13 14.71
CA TYR A 120 -0.97 1.04 15.37
C TYR A 120 -1.66 1.98 14.37
N VAL A 121 -2.48 2.86 14.94
CA VAL A 121 -3.05 4.02 14.25
C VAL A 121 -2.56 5.27 14.96
N VAL A 122 -2.23 6.30 14.20
CA VAL A 122 -1.82 7.60 14.74
C VAL A 122 -2.62 8.74 14.10
N ALA A 123 -3.04 9.72 14.93
CA ALA A 123 -3.57 11.01 14.52
C ALA A 123 -2.42 12.03 14.51
N PRO A 124 -1.73 12.29 13.37
CA PRO A 124 -0.49 13.07 13.36
C PRO A 124 -0.67 14.48 13.91
N ALA A 125 -1.78 15.12 13.61
CA ALA A 125 -2.08 16.51 14.01
C ALA A 125 -2.37 16.68 15.51
N ALA A 126 -2.54 15.59 16.28
CA ALA A 126 -2.88 15.66 17.71
C ALA A 126 -1.83 16.41 18.56
N THR A 127 -0.57 16.43 18.11
CA THR A 127 0.54 17.13 18.81
C THR A 127 1.03 18.36 18.05
N ARG A 128 0.21 18.92 17.16
CA ARG A 128 0.57 20.14 16.42
C ARG A 128 0.85 21.30 17.39
N PRO A 129 2.00 22.00 17.25
CA PRO A 129 2.24 23.22 18.02
C PRO A 129 1.18 24.28 17.75
N ALA A 130 0.84 25.06 18.79
CA ALA A 130 -0.12 26.16 18.66
C ALA A 130 0.43 27.32 17.81
N GLU A 131 1.76 27.50 17.77
CA GLU A 131 2.44 28.48 16.95
C GLU A 131 2.57 27.95 15.53
N GLY A 132 2.11 28.74 14.53
CA GLY A 132 2.23 28.40 13.11
C GLY A 132 3.68 28.37 12.66
N GLY A 133 3.97 27.66 11.57
CA GLY A 133 5.30 27.53 11.00
C GLY A 133 5.44 26.19 10.30
N PHE A 134 6.62 25.93 9.74
CA PHE A 134 6.94 24.61 9.24
C PHE A 134 7.00 23.61 10.39
N TRP A 135 6.28 22.52 10.23
CA TRP A 135 6.26 21.44 11.22
C TRP A 135 6.33 20.08 10.55
N MET A 136 7.13 19.21 11.12
CA MET A 136 7.30 17.84 10.65
C MET A 136 7.34 16.88 11.84
N ARG A 137 6.62 15.77 11.74
CA ARG A 137 6.55 14.74 12.78
C ARG A 137 6.78 13.36 12.15
N PRO A 138 7.74 12.55 12.66
CA PRO A 138 7.82 11.14 12.30
C PRO A 138 6.60 10.41 12.87
N ILE A 139 5.93 9.63 12.03
CA ILE A 139 4.73 8.85 12.38
C ILE A 139 4.91 7.36 12.11
N ILE A 140 5.85 7.00 11.23
CA ILE A 140 6.34 5.65 11.00
C ILE A 140 7.86 5.76 10.88
N ALA A 141 8.59 4.99 11.70
CA ALA A 141 10.05 5.02 11.74
C ALA A 141 10.61 3.73 12.33
N PRO A 142 11.89 3.42 12.14
CA PRO A 142 12.54 2.26 12.77
C PRO A 142 12.38 2.22 14.28
N SER A 143 12.52 3.35 14.97
CA SER A 143 12.28 3.48 16.43
C SER A 143 10.83 3.22 16.84
N LEU A 144 9.89 3.24 15.89
CA LEU A 144 8.47 2.94 16.08
C LEU A 144 8.07 1.54 15.54
N GLY A 145 9.05 0.69 15.19
CA GLY A 145 8.85 -0.67 14.77
C GLY A 145 8.74 -0.90 13.26
N ALA A 146 8.97 0.12 12.43
CA ALA A 146 9.00 -0.02 10.98
C ALA A 146 10.34 -0.60 10.50
N HIS A 147 10.31 -1.44 9.46
CA HIS A 147 11.50 -2.10 8.93
C HIS A 147 11.85 -1.67 7.51
N HIS A 148 10.85 -1.31 6.71
CA HIS A 148 11.02 -1.11 5.27
C HIS A 148 10.77 0.32 4.83
N GLN A 149 9.93 1.07 5.55
CA GLN A 149 9.62 2.45 5.21
C GLN A 149 9.49 3.32 6.45
N SER A 150 9.65 4.62 6.26
CA SER A 150 9.30 5.63 7.27
C SER A 150 8.27 6.59 6.70
N GLN A 151 7.46 7.20 7.53
CA GLN A 151 6.54 8.25 7.09
C GLN A 151 6.56 9.43 8.05
N PHE A 152 6.53 10.62 7.46
CA PHE A 152 6.56 11.91 8.16
C PHE A 152 5.31 12.70 7.76
N TYR A 153 4.61 13.20 8.75
CA TYR A 153 3.57 14.20 8.56
C TYR A 153 4.21 15.58 8.48
N VAL A 154 3.84 16.36 7.49
CA VAL A 154 4.44 17.68 7.20
C VAL A 154 3.34 18.71 7.05
N GLU A 155 3.50 19.85 7.73
CA GLU A 155 2.76 21.08 7.47
C GLU A 155 3.73 22.18 7.07
N ALA A 156 3.52 22.73 5.86
CA ALA A 156 4.29 23.85 5.32
C ALA A 156 3.36 25.06 5.23
N PRO A 157 3.66 26.19 5.91
CA PRO A 157 2.87 27.41 5.84
C PRO A 157 2.93 28.02 4.42
N ALA A 158 2.13 29.03 4.14
CA ALA A 158 2.10 29.74 2.85
C ALA A 158 3.40 30.55 2.63
N GLU A 159 4.50 29.83 2.46
CA GLU A 159 5.86 30.30 2.20
C GLU A 159 6.71 29.14 1.72
N ALA A 160 8.00 29.34 1.49
CA ALA A 160 8.92 28.24 1.22
C ALA A 160 9.27 27.49 2.51
N SER A 161 9.13 26.17 2.51
CA SER A 161 9.60 25.33 3.60
C SER A 161 11.14 25.29 3.65
N PRO A 162 11.75 24.82 4.74
CA PRO A 162 13.12 24.34 4.71
C PRO A 162 13.35 23.33 3.59
N VAL A 163 14.59 23.22 3.13
CA VAL A 163 14.98 22.16 2.17
C VAL A 163 15.10 20.85 2.91
N LEU A 164 14.46 19.82 2.38
CA LEU A 164 14.41 18.48 2.94
C LEU A 164 15.24 17.51 2.12
N SER A 165 15.80 16.51 2.78
CA SER A 165 16.52 15.41 2.14
C SER A 165 16.23 14.09 2.85
N ALA A 166 15.94 13.07 2.07
CA ALA A 166 15.88 11.68 2.54
C ALA A 166 17.27 10.98 2.47
N GLY A 167 18.33 11.69 2.10
CA GLY A 167 19.66 11.11 1.86
C GLY A 167 19.67 10.26 0.61
N ASP A 168 20.32 9.10 0.68
CA ASP A 168 20.46 8.18 -0.46
C ASP A 168 19.28 7.23 -0.65
N VAL A 169 18.12 7.55 -0.06
CA VAL A 169 16.86 6.78 -0.23
C VAL A 169 15.82 7.61 -0.97
N ALA A 170 14.83 6.94 -1.55
CA ALA A 170 13.73 7.62 -2.24
C ALA A 170 12.76 8.26 -1.24
N ALA A 171 12.10 9.35 -1.66
CA ALA A 171 10.94 9.86 -0.94
C ALA A 171 9.70 9.87 -1.85
N ILE A 172 8.57 9.52 -1.28
CA ILE A 172 7.25 9.57 -1.92
C ILE A 172 6.38 10.52 -1.11
N VAL A 173 5.89 11.58 -1.77
CA VAL A 173 5.06 12.59 -1.13
C VAL A 173 3.61 12.42 -1.57
N PHE A 174 2.69 12.47 -0.63
CA PHE A 174 1.27 12.65 -0.89
C PHE A 174 0.85 14.03 -0.41
N VAL A 175 0.28 14.84 -1.30
CA VAL A 175 -0.26 16.16 -0.96
C VAL A 175 -1.70 15.98 -0.49
N ALA A 176 -1.92 16.05 0.81
CA ALA A 176 -3.23 15.80 1.41
C ALA A 176 -4.12 17.06 1.42
N GLY A 177 -3.52 18.25 1.46
CA GLY A 177 -4.25 19.51 1.50
C GLY A 177 -3.38 20.70 1.09
N GLY A 178 -4.00 21.82 0.80
CA GLY A 178 -3.31 23.02 0.34
C GLY A 178 -2.94 22.99 -1.15
N SER A 179 -2.14 23.97 -1.61
CA SER A 179 -1.70 24.04 -3.00
C SER A 179 -0.42 24.86 -3.13
N GLY A 180 0.32 24.64 -4.21
CA GLY A 180 1.57 25.33 -4.47
C GLY A 180 2.46 24.57 -5.43
N ALA A 181 3.73 24.41 -5.05
CA ALA A 181 4.68 23.61 -5.80
C ALA A 181 5.61 22.81 -4.87
N VAL A 182 6.11 21.68 -5.37
CA VAL A 182 7.28 20.99 -4.83
C VAL A 182 8.46 21.30 -5.74
N GLU A 183 9.50 21.88 -5.17
CA GLU A 183 10.77 22.07 -5.85
C GLU A 183 11.67 20.87 -5.57
N ILE A 184 12.22 20.25 -6.63
CA ILE A 184 13.12 19.09 -6.57
C ILE A 184 14.35 19.42 -7.41
N GLY A 185 15.54 19.43 -6.81
CA GLY A 185 16.78 19.71 -7.54
C GLY A 185 16.72 21.03 -8.34
N GLY A 186 16.12 22.09 -7.77
CA GLY A 186 15.96 23.37 -8.43
C GLY A 186 14.84 23.46 -9.48
N ARG A 187 14.03 22.40 -9.67
CA ARG A 187 12.88 22.38 -10.59
C ARG A 187 11.58 22.41 -9.83
N SER A 188 10.65 23.20 -10.32
CA SER A 188 9.36 23.45 -9.67
C SER A 188 8.22 22.66 -10.35
N PHE A 189 7.47 21.90 -9.55
CA PHE A 189 6.33 21.10 -9.97
C PHE A 189 5.08 21.57 -9.22
N ALA A 190 4.09 22.05 -9.95
CA ALA A 190 2.81 22.44 -9.34
C ALA A 190 2.14 21.21 -8.69
N VAL A 191 1.55 21.44 -7.49
CA VAL A 191 0.86 20.37 -6.76
C VAL A 191 -0.45 20.87 -6.16
N THR A 192 -1.41 19.94 -6.09
CA THR A 192 -2.75 20.12 -5.52
C THR A 192 -3.11 18.90 -4.65
N PRO A 193 -4.16 18.97 -3.82
CA PRO A 193 -4.58 17.83 -3.02
C PRO A 193 -4.89 16.59 -3.87
N GLY A 194 -4.34 15.47 -3.47
CA GLY A 194 -4.46 14.19 -4.16
C GLY A 194 -3.26 13.81 -5.03
N ASP A 195 -2.33 14.74 -5.27
CA ASP A 195 -1.14 14.47 -6.07
C ASP A 195 -0.14 13.58 -5.29
N GLY A 196 0.39 12.57 -5.99
CA GLY A 196 1.58 11.83 -5.60
C GLY A 196 2.83 12.42 -6.23
N VAL A 197 3.91 12.53 -5.46
CA VAL A 197 5.18 13.08 -5.96
C VAL A 197 6.31 12.11 -5.64
N TYR A 198 7.16 11.85 -6.64
CA TYR A 198 8.35 11.01 -6.48
C TYR A 198 9.63 11.84 -6.45
N VAL A 199 10.40 11.68 -5.37
CA VAL A 199 11.73 12.27 -5.18
C VAL A 199 12.74 11.12 -5.16
N ARG A 200 13.70 11.14 -6.07
CA ARG A 200 14.69 10.06 -6.22
C ARG A 200 15.77 10.11 -5.14
N PRO A 201 16.45 8.96 -4.90
CA PRO A 201 17.58 8.93 -3.98
C PRO A 201 18.59 10.03 -4.24
N GLY A 202 18.98 10.75 -3.21
CA GLY A 202 19.95 11.83 -3.27
C GLY A 202 19.43 13.19 -3.74
N GLU A 203 18.21 13.29 -4.24
CA GLU A 203 17.58 14.56 -4.59
C GLU A 203 17.08 15.28 -3.33
N ARG A 204 17.15 16.63 -3.36
CA ARG A 204 16.61 17.49 -2.32
C ARG A 204 15.30 18.10 -2.79
N PHE A 205 14.41 18.39 -1.85
CA PHE A 205 13.11 18.97 -2.18
C PHE A 205 12.64 19.95 -1.11
N ARG A 206 11.72 20.85 -1.48
CA ARG A 206 11.00 21.72 -0.55
C ARG A 206 9.62 22.06 -1.09
N PHE A 207 8.77 22.55 -0.21
CA PHE A 207 7.45 23.04 -0.58
C PHE A 207 7.48 24.57 -0.76
N HIS A 208 6.85 25.05 -1.82
CA HIS A 208 6.50 26.44 -2.05
C HIS A 208 4.98 26.55 -1.99
N ALA A 209 4.43 26.76 -0.80
CA ALA A 209 3.01 26.76 -0.59
C ALA A 209 2.39 28.11 -0.96
N VAL A 210 1.35 28.11 -1.80
CA VAL A 210 0.44 29.24 -2.04
C VAL A 210 -0.66 29.23 -0.99
N GLN A 211 -1.18 28.04 -0.70
CA GLN A 211 -2.03 27.75 0.46
C GLN A 211 -1.30 26.72 1.30
N ALA A 212 -1.32 26.88 2.62
CA ALA A 212 -0.60 25.98 3.53
C ALA A 212 -0.78 24.51 3.13
N ILE A 213 0.34 23.83 2.86
CA ILE A 213 0.34 22.45 2.40
C ILE A 213 0.39 21.51 3.61
N THR A 214 -0.51 20.52 3.59
CA THR A 214 -0.41 19.32 4.43
C THR A 214 0.02 18.16 3.55
N ALA A 215 1.11 17.50 3.91
CA ALA A 215 1.67 16.39 3.16
C ALA A 215 2.11 15.23 4.05
N PHE A 216 2.15 14.04 3.45
CA PHE A 216 2.79 12.86 4.03
C PHE A 216 3.99 12.49 3.16
N VAL A 217 5.15 12.41 3.78
CA VAL A 217 6.41 12.08 3.10
C VAL A 217 6.88 10.73 3.58
N SER A 218 6.89 9.74 2.70
CA SER A 218 7.43 8.40 2.98
C SER A 218 8.86 8.31 2.46
N ALA A 219 9.78 7.79 3.26
CA ALA A 219 11.17 7.50 2.86
C ALA A 219 11.37 5.98 2.79
N LEU A 220 12.00 5.50 1.70
CA LEU A 220 12.14 4.08 1.39
C LEU A 220 13.53 3.80 0.79
N PRO A 221 14.30 2.89 1.41
CA PRO A 221 14.06 2.19 2.66
C PRO A 221 13.95 3.13 3.89
N ALA A 222 13.58 2.55 5.05
CA ALA A 222 13.31 3.30 6.27
C ALA A 222 14.49 4.13 6.78
N VAL A 223 14.21 5.35 7.25
CA VAL A 223 15.14 6.27 7.91
C VAL A 223 14.53 6.79 9.22
N GLU A 224 15.35 7.18 10.19
CA GLU A 224 14.83 7.75 11.44
C GLU A 224 14.29 9.18 11.27
N ALA A 225 14.85 9.94 10.34
CA ALA A 225 14.47 11.33 10.13
C ALA A 225 14.72 11.77 8.69
N LEU A 226 13.93 12.72 8.21
CA LEU A 226 14.30 13.54 7.07
C LEU A 226 15.23 14.65 7.55
N ALA A 227 16.33 14.86 6.84
CA ALA A 227 17.24 15.94 7.15
C ALA A 227 16.69 17.28 6.65
N VAL A 228 16.81 18.31 7.48
CA VAL A 228 16.72 19.70 7.04
C VAL A 228 18.12 20.13 6.66
N VAL A 229 18.29 20.61 5.41
CA VAL A 229 19.60 20.98 4.86
C VAL A 229 19.61 22.47 4.48
N ASP A 230 20.81 23.08 4.46
CA ASP A 230 20.96 24.53 4.32
C ASP A 230 20.52 25.08 2.96
N ALA A 231 20.70 24.31 1.88
CA ALA A 231 20.44 24.79 0.53
C ALA A 231 19.93 23.71 -0.41
N MET A 232 19.13 24.11 -1.38
CA MET A 232 18.80 23.31 -2.56
C MET A 232 20.06 23.14 -3.41
N ASP A 233 20.22 21.97 -4.00
CA ASP A 233 21.19 21.70 -5.06
C ASP A 233 20.46 21.52 -6.40
N ASP A 234 21.22 21.30 -7.47
CA ASP A 234 20.73 21.10 -8.83
C ASP A 234 20.67 19.63 -9.24
N ARG A 235 20.78 18.70 -8.27
CA ARG A 235 20.67 17.27 -8.53
C ARG A 235 19.27 16.92 -8.92
N PHE A 236 19.08 16.57 -10.17
CA PHE A 236 17.81 16.13 -10.74
C PHE A 236 18.06 15.08 -11.82
N ASP A 237 17.33 13.98 -11.78
CA ASP A 237 17.45 12.94 -12.81
C ASP A 237 16.57 13.24 -14.01
N GLU A 238 17.19 13.71 -15.08
CA GLU A 238 16.56 14.08 -16.35
C GLU A 238 15.96 12.88 -17.11
N SER A 239 16.37 11.67 -16.80
CA SER A 239 15.83 10.46 -17.45
C SER A 239 14.37 10.17 -17.05
N GLN A 240 13.94 10.78 -15.95
CA GLN A 240 12.57 10.66 -15.41
C GLN A 240 12.06 12.07 -15.04
N PRO A 241 11.70 12.91 -16.02
CA PRO A 241 11.32 14.29 -15.76
C PRO A 241 9.96 14.44 -15.07
N GLU A 242 9.06 13.46 -15.27
CA GLU A 242 7.75 13.45 -14.64
C GLU A 242 7.88 13.03 -13.17
N ARG A 243 7.41 13.86 -12.27
CA ARG A 243 7.53 13.65 -10.83
C ARG A 243 6.19 13.68 -10.10
N VAL A 244 5.18 14.27 -10.70
CA VAL A 244 3.86 14.46 -10.11
C VAL A 244 2.83 13.65 -10.88
N VAL A 245 2.08 12.83 -10.15
CA VAL A 245 0.99 12.04 -10.71
C VAL A 245 -0.32 12.45 -10.05
N PRO A 246 -1.23 13.07 -10.80
CA PRO A 246 -2.53 13.50 -10.28
C PRO A 246 -3.52 12.33 -10.21
N ILE A 247 -4.60 12.56 -9.47
CA ILE A 247 -5.76 11.66 -9.50
C ILE A 247 -6.41 11.73 -10.89
N ASP A 248 -6.52 10.58 -11.55
CA ASP A 248 -7.20 10.41 -12.83
C ASP A 248 -8.19 9.23 -12.77
N ARG A 249 -9.48 9.56 -12.89
CA ARG A 249 -10.55 8.53 -12.84
C ARG A 249 -10.42 7.46 -13.92
N SER A 250 -9.77 7.75 -15.04
CA SER A 250 -9.56 6.80 -16.14
C SER A 250 -8.51 5.72 -15.79
N GLN A 251 -7.64 5.97 -14.80
CA GLN A 251 -6.59 5.07 -14.34
C GLN A 251 -7.04 4.12 -13.21
N ARG A 252 -8.31 4.17 -12.83
CA ARG A 252 -8.85 3.33 -11.75
C ARG A 252 -8.87 1.86 -12.14
N THR A 253 -8.36 1.04 -11.24
CA THR A 253 -8.41 -0.42 -11.33
C THR A 253 -9.47 -0.94 -10.35
N ALA A 254 -10.41 -1.74 -10.84
CA ALA A 254 -11.44 -2.33 -10.00
C ALA A 254 -10.85 -3.45 -9.12
N MET A 255 -11.34 -3.54 -7.88
CA MET A 255 -11.02 -4.58 -6.90
C MET A 255 -12.33 -4.98 -6.16
N GLY A 256 -13.15 -5.78 -6.84
CA GLY A 256 -14.52 -6.05 -6.38
C GLY A 256 -15.35 -4.75 -6.33
N PRO A 257 -15.98 -4.42 -5.16
CA PRO A 257 -16.72 -3.17 -5.02
C PRO A 257 -15.82 -1.94 -4.79
N ARG A 258 -14.53 -2.14 -4.59
CA ARG A 258 -13.49 -1.13 -4.37
C ARG A 258 -12.79 -0.78 -5.67
N TRP A 259 -12.01 0.28 -5.65
CA TRP A 259 -11.07 0.61 -6.72
C TRP A 259 -9.81 1.23 -6.13
N PHE A 260 -8.73 1.20 -6.91
CA PHE A 260 -7.51 1.95 -6.62
C PHE A 260 -6.92 2.52 -7.91
N GLN A 261 -6.06 3.52 -7.76
CA GLN A 261 -5.22 4.09 -8.81
C GLN A 261 -3.79 4.18 -8.27
N MET A 262 -2.80 3.75 -9.06
CA MET A 262 -1.41 3.98 -8.72
C MET A 262 -1.06 5.45 -8.93
N LEU A 263 -0.44 6.09 -7.93
CA LEU A 263 0.07 7.45 -8.01
C LEU A 263 1.58 7.45 -8.27
N VAL A 264 2.33 6.68 -7.49
CA VAL A 264 3.78 6.53 -7.67
C VAL A 264 4.10 5.05 -7.83
N ASP A 265 4.72 4.71 -8.93
CA ASP A 265 5.18 3.36 -9.25
C ASP A 265 6.35 3.40 -10.25
N LYS A 266 6.60 2.29 -10.93
CA LYS A 266 7.63 2.19 -11.96
C LYS A 266 7.44 3.15 -13.14
N SER A 267 6.25 3.67 -13.38
CA SER A 267 5.98 4.62 -14.47
C SER A 267 6.69 5.96 -14.25
N VAL A 268 6.93 6.33 -12.98
CA VAL A 268 7.71 7.51 -12.59
C VAL A 268 9.07 7.14 -12.00
N GLY A 269 9.52 5.90 -12.20
CA GLY A 269 10.84 5.41 -11.80
C GLY A 269 10.95 4.86 -10.38
N SER A 270 9.85 4.65 -9.66
CA SER A 270 9.84 3.95 -8.38
C SER A 270 9.69 2.44 -8.61
N HIS A 271 10.79 1.67 -8.44
CA HIS A 271 10.79 0.24 -8.71
C HIS A 271 10.55 -0.62 -7.46
N ASP A 272 10.92 -0.12 -6.29
CA ASP A 272 10.90 -0.87 -5.03
C ASP A 272 9.74 -0.50 -4.12
N ALA A 273 9.05 0.60 -4.43
CA ALA A 273 7.94 1.10 -3.65
C ALA A 273 6.81 1.59 -4.54
N ALA A 274 5.60 1.62 -4.00
CA ALA A 274 4.46 2.17 -4.72
C ALA A 274 3.56 2.98 -3.79
N GLN A 275 2.92 4.01 -4.36
CA GLN A 275 1.84 4.76 -3.72
C GLN A 275 0.57 4.61 -4.53
N PHE A 276 -0.53 4.38 -3.85
CA PHE A 276 -1.84 4.31 -4.48
C PHE A 276 -2.87 5.13 -3.71
N ILE A 277 -3.90 5.58 -4.41
CA ILE A 277 -5.14 6.04 -3.80
C ILE A 277 -6.22 4.98 -4.06
N GLY A 278 -7.08 4.72 -3.08
CA GLY A 278 -8.17 3.77 -3.20
C GLY A 278 -9.46 4.29 -2.56
N HIS A 279 -10.59 3.72 -2.99
CA HIS A 279 -11.90 3.99 -2.42
C HIS A 279 -12.52 2.72 -1.87
N ILE A 280 -13.01 2.81 -0.64
CA ILE A 280 -13.71 1.74 0.08
C ILE A 280 -15.16 2.18 0.29
N PRO A 281 -16.13 1.62 -0.44
CA PRO A 281 -17.53 1.91 -0.18
C PRO A 281 -17.93 1.43 1.21
N PRO A 282 -19.13 1.80 1.74
CA PRO A 282 -19.61 1.27 3.01
C PRO A 282 -19.56 -0.25 3.00
N SER A 283 -18.56 -0.80 3.65
CA SER A 283 -18.30 -2.26 3.64
C SER A 283 -17.20 -2.60 4.64
N ARG A 284 -17.14 -3.88 5.02
CA ARG A 284 -16.06 -4.44 5.82
C ARG A 284 -15.35 -5.52 5.01
N ALA A 285 -14.01 -5.38 4.87
CA ALA A 285 -13.20 -6.38 4.21
C ALA A 285 -13.11 -7.67 5.04
N GLU A 286 -12.88 -8.78 4.38
CA GLU A 286 -12.36 -10.00 4.98
C GLU A 286 -11.05 -9.71 5.73
N MET A 287 -10.78 -10.43 6.83
CA MET A 287 -9.45 -10.43 7.45
C MET A 287 -8.42 -10.98 6.45
N HIS A 288 -7.39 -10.20 6.18
CA HIS A 288 -6.38 -10.54 5.18
C HIS A 288 -4.97 -10.12 5.62
N LYS A 289 -3.98 -10.57 4.86
CA LYS A 289 -2.56 -10.25 5.01
C LYS A 289 -1.98 -9.88 3.67
N HIS A 290 -0.85 -9.18 3.70
CA HIS A 290 -0.04 -8.91 2.50
C HIS A 290 1.46 -9.07 2.78
N LEU A 291 2.26 -9.20 1.72
CA LEU A 291 3.72 -9.40 1.82
C LEU A 291 4.50 -8.10 1.81
N TYR A 292 3.85 -6.96 1.77
CA TYR A 292 4.46 -5.64 1.89
C TYR A 292 4.20 -5.04 3.29
N GLU A 293 5.03 -4.10 3.68
CA GLU A 293 4.77 -3.17 4.78
C GLU A 293 3.98 -1.99 4.22
N GLU A 294 2.97 -1.52 4.93
CA GLU A 294 2.06 -0.49 4.45
C GLU A 294 1.90 0.65 5.45
N ALA A 295 2.00 1.88 4.94
CA ALA A 295 1.55 3.10 5.58
C ALA A 295 0.25 3.54 4.92
N LEU A 296 -0.87 3.43 5.61
CA LEU A 296 -2.20 3.70 5.06
C LEU A 296 -2.82 4.96 5.68
N ILE A 297 -2.97 6.00 4.90
CA ILE A 297 -3.56 7.27 5.28
C ILE A 297 -5.07 7.21 5.02
N ILE A 298 -5.88 7.58 6.00
CA ILE A 298 -7.31 7.85 5.80
C ILE A 298 -7.42 9.29 5.29
N TRP A 299 -7.63 9.47 3.98
CA TRP A 299 -7.70 10.79 3.38
C TRP A 299 -9.07 11.43 3.51
N SER A 300 -10.14 10.64 3.37
CA SER A 300 -11.52 11.09 3.62
C SER A 300 -12.37 9.97 4.22
N GLY A 301 -13.49 10.34 4.83
CA GLY A 301 -14.41 9.39 5.44
C GLY A 301 -14.00 8.91 6.82
N GLU A 302 -14.68 7.86 7.28
CA GLU A 302 -14.50 7.27 8.61
C GLU A 302 -14.77 5.76 8.60
N GLY A 303 -14.24 5.06 9.60
CA GLY A 303 -14.40 3.63 9.68
C GLY A 303 -13.83 3.02 10.95
N VAL A 304 -13.51 1.73 10.86
CA VAL A 304 -12.89 0.98 11.95
C VAL A 304 -11.76 0.13 11.40
N MET A 305 -10.60 0.26 12.00
CA MET A 305 -9.47 -0.63 11.81
C MET A 305 -9.58 -1.82 12.77
N TRP A 306 -9.46 -3.02 12.23
CA TRP A 306 -9.55 -4.28 12.96
C TRP A 306 -8.27 -5.09 12.80
N ASN A 307 -7.79 -5.71 13.85
CA ASN A 307 -6.96 -6.90 13.80
C ASN A 307 -7.70 -8.10 14.44
N GLU A 308 -7.02 -9.22 14.68
CA GLU A 308 -7.65 -10.43 15.22
C GLU A 308 -8.24 -10.22 16.63
N ALA A 309 -7.63 -9.34 17.46
CA ALA A 309 -7.97 -9.18 18.86
C ALA A 309 -8.43 -7.78 19.27
N SER A 310 -8.20 -6.79 18.43
CA SER A 310 -8.43 -5.38 18.76
C SER A 310 -9.08 -4.62 17.61
N CYS A 311 -9.70 -3.50 17.94
CA CYS A 311 -10.22 -2.55 16.97
C CYS A 311 -10.10 -1.12 17.45
N THR A 312 -10.08 -0.18 16.50
CA THR A 312 -10.11 1.26 16.79
C THR A 312 -10.85 2.02 15.70
N PRO A 313 -11.62 3.06 16.03
CA PRO A 313 -12.18 3.94 15.02
C PRO A 313 -11.05 4.66 14.27
N VAL A 314 -11.27 4.91 12.98
CA VAL A 314 -10.39 5.70 12.11
C VAL A 314 -11.18 6.77 11.39
N ARG A 315 -10.55 7.90 11.09
CA ARG A 315 -11.16 9.06 10.43
C ARG A 315 -10.14 9.79 9.57
N ALA A 316 -10.62 10.71 8.75
CA ALA A 316 -9.76 11.55 7.90
C ALA A 316 -8.60 12.18 8.71
N GLY A 317 -7.39 12.04 8.20
CA GLY A 317 -6.13 12.48 8.81
C GLY A 317 -5.41 11.40 9.63
N ASP A 318 -6.06 10.29 9.97
CA ASP A 318 -5.40 9.16 10.65
C ASP A 318 -4.49 8.39 9.70
N VAL A 319 -3.43 7.82 10.26
CA VAL A 319 -2.51 6.91 9.56
C VAL A 319 -2.44 5.58 10.29
N ILE A 320 -2.56 4.50 9.53
CA ILE A 320 -2.44 3.12 9.99
C ILE A 320 -1.07 2.59 9.56
N PHE A 321 -0.32 2.02 10.48
CA PHE A 321 0.89 1.25 10.18
C PHE A 321 0.59 -0.24 10.19
N LEU A 322 0.88 -0.91 9.08
CA LEU A 322 0.66 -2.33 8.86
C LEU A 322 1.98 -3.03 8.53
N PRO A 323 2.55 -3.78 9.47
CA PRO A 323 3.70 -4.63 9.19
C PRO A 323 3.36 -5.73 8.18
N ARG A 324 4.39 -6.25 7.51
CA ARG A 324 4.25 -7.42 6.61
C ARG A 324 3.58 -8.59 7.35
N LYS A 325 2.67 -9.28 6.66
CA LYS A 325 1.96 -10.48 7.16
C LYS A 325 1.06 -10.25 8.38
N HIS A 326 0.79 -9.00 8.72
CA HIS A 326 -0.12 -8.67 9.81
C HIS A 326 -1.57 -8.87 9.37
N ALA A 327 -2.34 -9.66 10.14
CA ALA A 327 -3.76 -9.89 9.84
C ALA A 327 -4.59 -8.67 10.23
N HIS A 328 -5.35 -8.13 9.26
CA HIS A 328 -6.16 -6.94 9.47
C HIS A 328 -7.37 -6.87 8.55
N SER A 329 -8.29 -5.98 8.91
CA SER A 329 -9.45 -5.61 8.10
C SER A 329 -9.76 -4.13 8.30
N LEU A 330 -10.13 -3.46 7.23
CA LEU A 330 -10.57 -2.07 7.27
C LEU A 330 -12.04 -1.98 6.86
N GLU A 331 -12.86 -1.43 7.77
CA GLU A 331 -14.28 -1.17 7.60
C GLU A 331 -14.50 0.31 7.29
N SER A 332 -15.27 0.61 6.26
CA SER A 332 -15.82 1.94 5.99
C SER A 332 -17.24 2.01 6.50
N THR A 333 -17.52 2.99 7.38
CA THR A 333 -18.83 3.15 8.03
C THR A 333 -19.61 4.38 7.55
N GLY A 334 -18.92 5.34 6.91
CA GLY A 334 -19.54 6.54 6.34
C GLY A 334 -20.38 6.24 5.10
N ALA A 335 -21.50 6.94 4.90
CA ALA A 335 -22.40 6.73 3.78
C ALA A 335 -21.74 6.92 2.40
N ASP A 336 -20.80 7.84 2.30
CA ASP A 336 -20.05 8.13 1.07
C ASP A 336 -18.81 7.25 0.87
N GLY A 337 -18.55 6.32 1.80
CA GLY A 337 -17.35 5.52 1.79
C GLY A 337 -16.14 6.22 2.40
N MET A 338 -14.96 5.72 2.10
CA MET A 338 -13.68 6.20 2.63
C MET A 338 -12.62 6.18 1.53
N ASP A 339 -11.90 7.29 1.35
CA ASP A 339 -10.73 7.33 0.47
C ASP A 339 -9.47 7.12 1.30
N VAL A 340 -8.61 6.24 0.83
CA VAL A 340 -7.36 5.87 1.48
C VAL A 340 -6.17 6.07 0.55
N VAL A 341 -5.02 6.39 1.10
CA VAL A 341 -3.76 6.47 0.36
C VAL A 341 -2.74 5.57 1.03
N GLY A 342 -2.30 4.55 0.31
CA GLY A 342 -1.31 3.60 0.79
C GLY A 342 0.05 3.84 0.17
N VAL A 343 1.12 3.73 0.98
CA VAL A 343 2.49 3.56 0.52
C VAL A 343 2.94 2.17 0.94
N ILE A 344 3.37 1.37 -0.02
CA ILE A 344 3.72 -0.04 0.17
C ILE A 344 5.16 -0.33 -0.26
N HIS A 345 5.84 -1.17 0.52
CA HIS A 345 7.20 -1.64 0.25
C HIS A 345 7.36 -3.14 0.65
N PRO A 346 7.84 -4.01 -0.25
CA PRO A 346 8.13 -3.72 -1.65
C PRO A 346 6.89 -3.29 -2.43
N GLY A 347 7.11 -2.52 -3.52
CA GLY A 347 6.04 -2.04 -4.39
C GLY A 347 5.39 -3.19 -5.13
N ASP A 348 4.10 -3.40 -4.92
CA ASP A 348 3.29 -4.46 -5.54
C ASP A 348 1.89 -3.92 -5.84
N ASN A 349 1.02 -4.78 -6.30
CA ASN A 349 -0.39 -4.46 -6.51
C ASN A 349 -1.14 -4.49 -5.16
N PRO A 350 -1.76 -3.37 -4.71
CA PRO A 350 -2.48 -3.30 -3.45
C PRO A 350 -3.71 -4.24 -3.38
N GLY A 351 -4.15 -4.78 -4.51
CA GLY A 351 -5.22 -5.77 -4.57
C GLY A 351 -4.80 -7.22 -4.30
N ILE A 352 -3.52 -7.48 -3.98
CA ILE A 352 -3.01 -8.84 -3.74
C ILE A 352 -2.96 -9.12 -2.24
N ASN A 353 -4.03 -9.71 -1.73
CA ASN A 353 -4.23 -10.09 -0.33
C ASN A 353 -4.41 -11.61 -0.19
N TYR A 354 -4.05 -12.21 0.98
CA TYR A 354 -4.19 -13.65 1.26
C TYR A 354 -4.68 -13.95 2.68
#